data_666bdf7ca1ff80bd4fa0439e08c891b0
#
_entry.id   666bdf7ca1ff80bd4fa0439e08c891b0
#
_cell.length_a   1.000
_cell.length_b   1.000
_cell.length_c   1.000
_cell.angle_alpha   90.00
_cell.angle_beta   90.00
_cell.angle_gamma   90.00
#
_symmetry.space_group_name_H-M   'P 1'
#
loop_
_entity.id
_entity.type
_entity.pdbx_description
1 polymer ?
#
loop_
_entity_poly.entity_id
_entity_poly.type
_entity_poly.pdbx_seq_one_letter_code
_entity_poly.pdbx_strand_id
1 'polypeptide(L)'
;PGLTLAIDEVAKFEMVMETARKAIHDFINDEPDDVKVYEMEHPDVLLWAVWCIQQYAKMVSRDQCREKYGTLLQDIMEYLRRENHPNLFLHSNGLLYANGTEKAITWMNSTANGRPVIPRTGYIVEINALWYNALRFTSELLSEGGNNNLADALNVLAEKTGKAFVDTFLNE
;
A
#
# COMPACT_ATOMS: atom_id res chain seq x y z
N PRO A 1 -8.47 2.83 11.61
CA PRO A 1 -7.52 1.86 12.22
C PRO A 1 -6.53 2.51 13.18
N GLY A 2 -5.82 3.56 12.79
CA GLY A 2 -4.76 4.16 13.61
C GLY A 2 -5.22 4.61 15.00
N LEU A 3 -6.39 5.24 15.11
CA LEU A 3 -6.94 5.69 16.39
C LEU A 3 -7.23 4.52 17.33
N THR A 4 -7.78 3.42 16.82
CA THR A 4 -8.10 2.25 17.65
C THR A 4 -6.85 1.60 18.24
N LEU A 5 -5.75 1.56 17.50
CA LEU A 5 -4.47 1.09 18.02
C LEU A 5 -3.87 2.07 19.04
N ALA A 6 -4.01 3.37 18.83
CA ALA A 6 -3.50 4.39 19.74
C ALA A 6 -4.18 4.37 21.14
N ILE A 7 -5.38 3.82 21.24
CA ILE A 7 -6.13 3.64 22.50
C ILE A 7 -6.22 2.18 22.94
N ASP A 8 -5.34 1.33 22.42
CA ASP A 8 -5.20 -0.09 22.76
C ASP A 8 -6.46 -0.96 22.45
N GLU A 9 -7.29 -0.52 21.50
CA GLU A 9 -8.51 -1.21 21.12
C GLU A 9 -8.28 -2.13 19.90
N VAL A 10 -7.46 -3.17 20.08
CA VAL A 10 -7.06 -4.12 19.03
C VAL A 10 -8.26 -4.79 18.35
N ALA A 11 -9.27 -5.21 19.12
CA ALA A 11 -10.48 -5.84 18.55
C ALA A 11 -11.25 -4.91 17.61
N LYS A 12 -11.33 -3.62 17.92
CA LYS A 12 -11.96 -2.63 17.02
C LYS A 12 -11.12 -2.39 15.78
N PHE A 13 -9.79 -2.40 15.91
CA PHE A 13 -8.91 -2.35 14.74
C PHE A 13 -9.20 -3.52 13.80
N GLU A 14 -9.23 -4.73 14.34
CA GLU A 14 -9.47 -5.95 13.55
C GLU A 14 -10.82 -5.93 12.83
N MET A 15 -11.86 -5.45 13.50
CA MET A 15 -13.19 -5.32 12.88
C MET A 15 -13.18 -4.34 11.69
N VAL A 16 -12.50 -3.19 11.81
CA VAL A 16 -12.37 -2.22 10.73
C VAL A 16 -11.51 -2.77 9.60
N MET A 17 -10.41 -3.45 9.94
CA MET A 17 -9.52 -4.05 8.94
C MET A 17 -10.16 -5.22 8.20
N GLU A 18 -11.12 -5.94 8.80
CA GLU A 18 -11.86 -6.99 8.09
C GLU A 18 -12.71 -6.40 6.96
N THR A 19 -13.37 -5.26 7.20
CA THR A 19 -14.08 -4.53 6.14
C THR A 19 -13.11 -4.06 5.03
N ALA A 20 -11.97 -3.51 5.42
CA ALA A 20 -10.95 -3.08 4.47
C ALA A 20 -10.37 -4.26 3.68
N ARG A 21 -10.12 -5.40 4.34
CA ARG A 21 -9.61 -6.62 3.70
C ARG A 21 -10.56 -7.12 2.61
N LYS A 22 -11.86 -7.16 2.90
CA LYS A 22 -12.87 -7.54 1.90
C LYS A 22 -12.86 -6.58 0.71
N ALA A 23 -12.91 -5.30 0.95
CA ALA A 23 -12.90 -4.29 -0.11
C ALA A 23 -11.62 -4.34 -0.98
N ILE A 24 -10.46 -4.57 -0.36
CA ILE A 24 -9.20 -4.74 -1.09
C ILE A 24 -9.23 -6.02 -1.93
N HIS A 25 -9.72 -7.11 -1.37
CA HIS A 25 -9.86 -8.38 -2.09
C HIS A 25 -10.75 -8.23 -3.33
N ASP A 26 -11.94 -7.65 -3.15
CA ASP A 26 -12.90 -7.45 -4.24
C ASP A 26 -12.30 -6.54 -5.34
N PHE A 27 -11.61 -5.47 -4.94
CA PHE A 27 -10.92 -4.58 -5.88
C PHE A 27 -9.79 -5.26 -6.66
N ILE A 28 -8.94 -6.04 -5.98
CA ILE A 28 -7.81 -6.74 -6.63
C ILE A 28 -8.29 -7.80 -7.62
N ASN A 29 -9.41 -8.46 -7.32
CA ASN A 29 -9.95 -9.56 -8.13
C ASN A 29 -11.04 -9.13 -9.12
N ASP A 30 -11.31 -7.82 -9.23
CA ASP A 30 -12.38 -7.28 -10.09
C ASP A 30 -13.75 -7.93 -9.81
N GLU A 31 -14.02 -8.22 -8.53
CA GLU A 31 -15.27 -8.79 -8.08
C GLU A 31 -16.32 -7.69 -7.86
N PRO A 32 -17.63 -8.01 -8.02
CA PRO A 32 -18.68 -7.06 -7.72
C PRO A 32 -18.61 -6.61 -6.27
N ASP A 33 -18.43 -5.33 -6.04
CA ASP A 33 -18.37 -4.72 -4.72
C ASP A 33 -19.78 -4.48 -4.18
N ASP A 34 -20.23 -5.34 -3.26
CA ASP A 34 -21.49 -5.16 -2.52
C ASP A 34 -21.40 -3.99 -1.52
N VAL A 35 -20.19 -3.65 -1.10
CA VAL A 35 -19.89 -2.50 -0.27
C VAL A 35 -19.08 -1.53 -1.11
N LYS A 36 -19.74 -0.57 -1.76
CA LYS A 36 -19.06 0.47 -2.52
C LYS A 36 -18.10 1.24 -1.62
N VAL A 37 -16.91 0.72 -1.47
CA VAL A 37 -15.78 1.44 -0.89
C VAL A 37 -15.29 2.38 -1.97
N TYR A 38 -15.84 3.58 -1.96
CA TYR A 38 -15.38 4.65 -2.82
C TYR A 38 -13.87 4.84 -2.62
N GLU A 39 -13.16 5.07 -3.71
CA GLU A 39 -11.75 5.48 -3.68
C GLU A 39 -10.71 4.35 -3.62
N MET A 40 -11.08 3.08 -3.82
CA MET A 40 -10.08 2.01 -3.97
C MET A 40 -9.12 2.24 -5.14
N GLU A 41 -9.52 3.03 -6.13
CA GLU A 41 -8.66 3.49 -7.23
C GLU A 41 -7.61 4.53 -6.80
N HIS A 42 -7.70 5.05 -5.56
CA HIS A 42 -6.67 5.92 -5.00
C HIS A 42 -5.44 5.08 -4.64
N PRO A 43 -4.31 5.34 -5.26
CA PRO A 43 -3.13 4.48 -5.14
C PRO A 43 -2.56 4.40 -3.72
N ASP A 44 -2.77 5.39 -2.89
CA ASP A 44 -2.27 5.41 -1.52
C ASP A 44 -3.07 4.51 -0.58
N VAL A 45 -4.31 4.12 -0.92
CA VAL A 45 -5.18 3.30 -0.05
C VAL A 45 -4.55 1.93 0.25
N LEU A 46 -4.06 1.23 -0.77
CA LEU A 46 -3.39 -0.07 -0.58
C LEU A 46 -2.14 0.05 0.28
N LEU A 47 -1.35 1.09 0.06
CA LEU A 47 -0.11 1.34 0.80
C LEU A 47 -0.39 1.73 2.26
N TRP A 48 -1.43 2.51 2.51
CA TRP A 48 -1.89 2.81 3.86
C TRP A 48 -2.43 1.58 4.59
N ALA A 49 -3.08 0.66 3.89
CA ALA A 49 -3.50 -0.61 4.47
C ALA A 49 -2.29 -1.42 4.99
N VAL A 50 -1.22 -1.51 4.19
CA VAL A 50 0.03 -2.15 4.64
C VAL A 50 0.62 -1.45 5.86
N TRP A 51 0.65 -0.11 5.87
CA TRP A 51 1.14 0.64 7.02
C TRP A 51 0.28 0.39 8.29
N CYS A 52 -1.04 0.32 8.16
CA CYS A 52 -1.93 -0.02 9.27
C CYS A 52 -1.64 -1.42 9.83
N ILE A 53 -1.43 -2.40 8.95
CA ILE A 53 -1.04 -3.77 9.36
C ILE A 53 0.32 -3.77 10.06
N GLN A 54 1.26 -2.97 9.60
CA GLN A 54 2.56 -2.81 10.26
C GLN A 54 2.42 -2.23 11.69
N GLN A 55 1.52 -1.26 11.90
CA GLN A 55 1.26 -0.76 13.25
C GLN A 55 0.60 -1.82 14.14
N TYR A 56 -0.33 -2.61 13.58
CA TYR A 56 -0.93 -3.74 14.28
C TYR A 56 0.14 -4.77 14.71
N ALA A 57 1.12 -5.08 13.86
CA ALA A 57 2.22 -5.98 14.19
C ALA A 57 3.09 -5.52 15.36
N LYS A 58 2.98 -4.26 15.80
CA LYS A 58 3.64 -3.75 17.02
C LYS A 58 2.82 -3.99 18.29
N MET A 59 1.51 -4.23 18.15
CA MET A 59 0.58 -4.45 19.26
C MET A 59 0.37 -5.93 19.55
N VAL A 60 0.61 -6.80 18.57
CA VAL A 60 0.49 -8.24 18.67
C VAL A 60 1.81 -8.92 18.28
N SER A 61 1.89 -10.26 18.36
CA SER A 61 3.06 -10.95 17.83
C SER A 61 3.13 -10.89 16.31
N ARG A 62 4.34 -10.91 15.75
CA ARG A 62 4.54 -10.95 14.29
C ARG A 62 3.91 -12.20 13.66
N ASP A 63 3.92 -13.32 14.38
CA ASP A 63 3.25 -14.56 13.93
C ASP A 63 1.74 -14.37 13.80
N GLN A 64 1.10 -13.78 14.79
CA GLN A 64 -0.34 -13.46 14.71
C GLN A 64 -0.66 -12.49 13.56
N CYS A 65 0.19 -11.48 13.37
CA CYS A 65 0.03 -10.56 12.25
C CYS A 65 0.17 -11.28 10.90
N ARG A 66 1.16 -12.15 10.75
CA ARG A 66 1.38 -12.93 9.53
C ARG A 66 0.24 -13.91 9.26
N GLU A 67 -0.23 -14.63 10.26
CA GLU A 67 -1.36 -15.54 10.15
C GLU A 67 -2.62 -14.82 9.67
N LYS A 68 -2.89 -13.64 10.20
CA LYS A 68 -4.11 -12.88 9.89
C LYS A 68 -4.05 -12.11 8.59
N TYR A 69 -2.91 -11.48 8.28
CA TYR A 69 -2.78 -10.53 7.17
C TYR A 69 -1.69 -10.90 6.14
N GLY A 70 -0.97 -11.99 6.33
CA GLY A 70 0.12 -12.37 5.44
C GLY A 70 -0.32 -12.55 3.99
N THR A 71 -1.44 -13.22 3.75
CA THR A 71 -2.02 -13.39 2.41
C THR A 71 -2.40 -12.04 1.79
N LEU A 72 -3.11 -11.19 2.54
CA LEU A 72 -3.49 -9.86 2.05
C LEU A 72 -2.26 -9.02 1.65
N LEU A 73 -1.20 -9.07 2.45
CA LEU A 73 0.05 -8.37 2.12
C LEU A 73 0.67 -8.90 0.82
N GLN A 74 0.68 -10.23 0.63
CA GLN A 74 1.16 -10.84 -0.61
C GLN A 74 0.34 -10.39 -1.82
N ASP A 75 -0.98 -10.44 -1.71
CA ASP A 75 -1.90 -10.05 -2.79
C ASP A 75 -1.70 -8.60 -3.19
N ILE A 76 -1.59 -7.68 -2.23
CA ILE A 76 -1.31 -6.26 -2.48
C ILE A 76 0.05 -6.09 -3.19
N MET A 77 1.09 -6.75 -2.70
CA MET A 77 2.43 -6.63 -3.30
C MET A 77 2.46 -7.18 -4.74
N GLU A 78 1.83 -8.32 -4.98
CA GLU A 78 1.76 -8.89 -6.32
C GLU A 78 0.92 -8.04 -7.27
N TYR A 79 -0.22 -7.52 -6.81
CA TYR A 79 -1.08 -6.64 -7.59
C TYR A 79 -0.34 -5.39 -8.08
N LEU A 80 0.39 -4.72 -7.16
CA LEU A 80 1.16 -3.52 -7.50
C LEU A 80 2.37 -3.84 -8.39
N ARG A 81 3.04 -4.98 -8.18
CA ARG A 81 4.19 -5.40 -9.00
C ARG A 81 3.80 -5.81 -10.42
N ARG A 82 2.59 -6.28 -10.63
CA ARG A 82 2.06 -6.64 -11.96
C ARG A 82 1.46 -5.46 -12.73
N GLU A 83 1.56 -4.26 -12.17
CA GLU A 83 1.01 -3.03 -12.76
C GLU A 83 -0.50 -3.11 -13.04
N ASN A 84 -1.23 -3.84 -12.19
CA ASN A 84 -2.68 -3.99 -12.36
C ASN A 84 -3.47 -2.78 -11.85
N HIS A 85 -2.85 -1.90 -11.07
CA HIS A 85 -3.53 -0.72 -10.54
C HIS A 85 -3.76 0.34 -11.63
N PRO A 86 -5.00 0.88 -11.79
CA PRO A 86 -5.32 1.79 -12.89
C PRO A 86 -4.53 3.10 -12.89
N ASN A 87 -4.06 3.54 -11.74
CA ASN A 87 -3.40 4.84 -11.54
C ASN A 87 -1.98 4.76 -10.98
N LEU A 88 -1.39 3.56 -10.89
CA LEU A 88 0.00 3.33 -10.45
C LEU A 88 0.74 2.41 -11.41
N PHE A 89 1.96 2.80 -11.74
CA PHE A 89 2.82 2.06 -12.65
C PHE A 89 4.20 1.88 -12.00
N LEU A 90 4.68 0.64 -11.92
CA LEU A 90 6.00 0.33 -11.42
C LEU A 90 7.05 0.57 -12.50
N HIS A 91 7.85 1.61 -12.36
CA HIS A 91 8.89 1.92 -13.31
C HIS A 91 10.15 1.06 -13.10
N SER A 92 10.97 0.98 -14.16
CA SER A 92 12.18 0.17 -14.17
C SER A 92 13.21 0.55 -13.10
N ASN A 93 13.15 1.74 -12.53
CA ASN A 93 13.99 2.18 -11.39
C ASN A 93 13.46 1.71 -10.03
N GLY A 94 12.29 1.07 -9.97
CA GLY A 94 11.65 0.59 -8.75
C GLY A 94 10.68 1.58 -8.09
N LEU A 95 10.57 2.82 -8.59
CA LEU A 95 9.60 3.80 -8.11
C LEU A 95 8.23 3.58 -8.73
N LEU A 96 7.19 3.93 -7.97
CA LEU A 96 5.82 4.01 -8.45
C LEU A 96 5.54 5.39 -9.06
N TYR A 97 5.08 5.38 -10.31
CA TYR A 97 4.57 6.55 -11.01
C TYR A 97 3.05 6.62 -10.88
N ALA A 98 2.52 7.71 -10.41
CA ALA A 98 1.08 7.95 -10.28
C ALA A 98 0.55 8.79 -11.45
N ASN A 99 -0.68 8.52 -11.90
CA ASN A 99 -1.36 9.28 -12.95
C ASN A 99 -2.65 9.90 -12.42
N GLY A 100 -2.57 11.13 -11.93
CA GLY A 100 -3.68 11.93 -11.41
C GLY A 100 -4.01 13.16 -12.25
N THR A 101 -3.74 13.11 -13.55
CA THR A 101 -3.96 14.26 -14.43
C THR A 101 -5.43 14.63 -14.57
N GLU A 102 -6.30 13.63 -14.76
CA GLU A 102 -7.73 13.85 -15.02
C GLU A 102 -8.60 13.67 -13.78
N LYS A 103 -8.12 12.96 -12.76
CA LYS A 103 -8.86 12.61 -11.55
C LYS A 103 -8.00 12.85 -10.31
N ALA A 104 -8.60 13.40 -9.26
CA ALA A 104 -7.95 13.45 -7.96
C ALA A 104 -7.81 12.03 -7.40
N ILE A 105 -6.60 11.58 -7.19
CA ILE A 105 -6.26 10.18 -6.87
C ILE A 105 -5.55 10.00 -5.53
N THR A 106 -5.38 11.04 -4.75
CA THR A 106 -4.74 10.98 -3.42
C THR A 106 -5.54 11.77 -2.40
N TRP A 107 -5.07 11.79 -1.16
CA TRP A 107 -5.63 12.62 -0.10
C TRP A 107 -5.74 14.11 -0.46
N MET A 108 -4.91 14.61 -1.37
CA MET A 108 -5.03 15.96 -1.96
C MET A 108 -6.04 15.92 -3.12
N ASN A 109 -7.32 15.82 -2.76
CA ASN A 109 -8.40 15.52 -3.71
C ASN A 109 -9.30 16.71 -4.04
N SER A 110 -8.88 17.94 -3.73
CA SER A 110 -9.63 19.14 -4.09
C SER A 110 -9.78 19.29 -5.60
N THR A 111 -10.99 19.54 -6.05
CA THR A 111 -11.32 19.72 -7.47
C THR A 111 -11.94 21.08 -7.74
N ALA A 112 -11.69 21.63 -8.93
CA ALA A 112 -12.35 22.80 -9.47
C ALA A 112 -12.82 22.48 -10.89
N ASN A 113 -14.10 22.74 -11.17
CA ASN A 113 -14.73 22.43 -12.46
C ASN A 113 -14.53 20.96 -12.91
N GLY A 114 -14.59 20.02 -11.94
CA GLY A 114 -14.43 18.58 -12.20
C GLY A 114 -13.00 18.10 -12.44
N ARG A 115 -11.99 18.97 -12.29
CA ARG A 115 -10.57 18.62 -12.44
C ARG A 115 -9.80 18.84 -11.14
N PRO A 116 -8.75 18.06 -10.89
CA PRO A 116 -7.88 18.29 -9.75
C PRO A 116 -7.30 19.71 -9.74
N VAL A 117 -7.36 20.38 -8.60
CA VAL A 117 -6.69 21.68 -8.41
C VAL A 117 -5.16 21.50 -8.51
N ILE A 118 -4.68 20.39 -7.96
CA ILE A 118 -3.27 19.97 -8.06
C ILE A 118 -3.26 18.56 -8.68
N PRO A 119 -2.92 18.42 -9.96
CA PRO A 119 -2.73 17.11 -10.56
C PRO A 119 -1.58 16.36 -9.87
N ARG A 120 -1.89 15.21 -9.28
CA ARG A 120 -0.90 14.37 -8.59
C ARG A 120 -0.37 13.33 -9.57
N THR A 121 0.47 13.79 -10.51
CA THR A 121 1.05 12.96 -11.58
C THR A 121 2.57 12.97 -11.47
N GLY A 122 3.18 11.81 -11.62
CA GLY A 122 4.63 11.63 -11.53
C GLY A 122 5.04 10.78 -10.33
N TYR A 123 6.30 10.90 -9.95
CA TYR A 123 6.80 10.30 -8.71
C TYR A 123 6.37 11.17 -7.54
N ILE A 124 5.48 10.63 -6.71
CA ILE A 124 4.96 11.31 -5.53
C ILE A 124 5.72 10.81 -4.31
N VAL A 125 6.30 11.72 -3.54
CA VAL A 125 7.23 11.39 -2.47
C VAL A 125 6.60 10.49 -1.41
N GLU A 126 5.40 10.81 -0.92
CA GLU A 126 4.72 10.02 0.11
C GLU A 126 4.29 8.64 -0.41
N ILE A 127 3.85 8.53 -1.67
CA ILE A 127 3.52 7.23 -2.28
C ILE A 127 4.75 6.34 -2.34
N ASN A 128 5.89 6.89 -2.77
CA ASN A 128 7.13 6.12 -2.88
C ASN A 128 7.76 5.81 -1.51
N ALA A 129 7.59 6.67 -0.52
CA ALA A 129 7.98 6.38 0.86
C ALA A 129 7.15 5.24 1.46
N LEU A 130 5.82 5.25 1.27
CA LEU A 130 4.92 4.18 1.68
C LEU A 130 5.23 2.88 0.93
N TRP A 131 5.53 2.97 -0.37
CA TRP A 131 5.92 1.82 -1.19
C TRP A 131 7.20 1.16 -0.68
N TYR A 132 8.25 1.93 -0.46
CA TYR A 132 9.48 1.43 0.13
C TYR A 132 9.24 0.74 1.49
N ASN A 133 8.47 1.39 2.36
CA ASN A 133 8.10 0.81 3.65
C ASN A 133 7.29 -0.49 3.50
N ALA A 134 6.35 -0.53 2.55
CA ALA A 134 5.52 -1.72 2.30
C ALA A 134 6.38 -2.90 1.82
N LEU A 135 7.31 -2.67 0.90
CA LEU A 135 8.26 -3.67 0.41
C LEU A 135 9.11 -4.24 1.57
N ARG A 136 9.70 -3.37 2.39
CA ARG A 136 10.55 -3.78 3.52
C ARG A 136 9.77 -4.57 4.55
N PHE A 137 8.65 -4.03 5.03
CA PHE A 137 7.84 -4.68 6.05
C PHE A 137 7.31 -6.04 5.59
N THR A 138 6.77 -6.12 4.37
CA THR A 138 6.22 -7.38 3.84
C THR A 138 7.32 -8.41 3.62
N SER A 139 8.46 -8.01 3.06
CA SER A 139 9.62 -8.90 2.90
C SER A 139 10.05 -9.51 4.24
N GLU A 140 10.24 -8.69 5.27
CA GLU A 140 10.64 -9.14 6.60
C GLU A 140 9.62 -10.11 7.21
N LEU A 141 8.33 -9.76 7.18
CA LEU A 141 7.26 -10.60 7.75
C LEU A 141 7.12 -11.96 7.05
N LEU A 142 7.28 -11.99 5.72
CA LEU A 142 7.21 -13.23 4.94
C LEU A 142 8.44 -14.10 5.13
N SER A 143 9.63 -13.52 5.22
CA SER A 143 10.88 -14.24 5.49
C SER A 143 10.82 -14.98 6.83
N GLU A 144 10.32 -14.35 7.89
CA GLU A 144 10.08 -14.97 9.19
C GLU A 144 9.10 -16.15 9.12
N GLY A 145 8.21 -16.17 8.13
CA GLY A 145 7.27 -17.26 7.84
C GLY A 145 7.81 -18.34 6.91
N GLY A 146 9.05 -18.22 6.44
CA GLY A 146 9.67 -19.18 5.53
C GLY A 146 9.30 -19.00 4.04
N ASN A 147 8.57 -17.96 3.68
CA ASN A 147 8.27 -17.61 2.27
C ASN A 147 9.43 -16.78 1.67
N ASN A 148 10.58 -17.42 1.55
CA ASN A 148 11.82 -16.73 1.17
C ASN A 148 11.81 -16.22 -0.27
N ASN A 149 11.21 -16.95 -1.22
CA ASN A 149 11.24 -16.56 -2.64
C ASN A 149 10.60 -15.19 -2.89
N LEU A 150 9.41 -14.96 -2.34
CA LEU A 150 8.76 -13.66 -2.48
C LEU A 150 9.45 -12.60 -1.61
N ALA A 151 9.85 -12.96 -0.40
CA ALA A 151 10.57 -12.07 0.50
C ALA A 151 11.85 -11.52 -0.13
N ASP A 152 12.66 -12.38 -0.74
CA ASP A 152 13.90 -11.98 -1.43
C ASP A 152 13.61 -11.06 -2.62
N ALA A 153 12.59 -11.39 -3.44
CA ALA A 153 12.21 -10.54 -4.56
C ALA A 153 11.74 -9.15 -4.12
N LEU A 154 10.97 -9.07 -3.03
CA LEU A 154 10.54 -7.79 -2.45
C LEU A 154 11.71 -7.01 -1.85
N ASN A 155 12.66 -7.69 -1.22
CA ASN A 155 13.84 -7.04 -0.65
C ASN A 155 14.75 -6.45 -1.74
N VAL A 156 14.99 -7.17 -2.82
CA VAL A 156 15.76 -6.67 -3.98
C VAL A 156 15.08 -5.45 -4.58
N LEU A 157 13.74 -5.48 -4.71
CA LEU A 157 12.98 -4.33 -5.20
C LEU A 157 13.04 -3.15 -4.21
N ALA A 158 12.99 -3.41 -2.91
CA ALA A 158 13.12 -2.38 -1.88
C ALA A 158 14.48 -1.67 -1.94
N GLU A 159 15.58 -2.41 -2.10
CA GLU A 159 16.92 -1.81 -2.25
C GLU A 159 16.99 -0.90 -3.49
N LYS A 160 16.45 -1.37 -4.60
CA LYS A 160 16.38 -0.58 -5.83
C LYS A 160 15.53 0.68 -5.66
N THR A 161 14.34 0.54 -5.05
CA THR A 161 13.43 1.65 -4.74
C THR A 161 14.09 2.66 -3.81
N GLY A 162 14.76 2.21 -2.76
CA GLY A 162 15.45 3.07 -1.79
C GLY A 162 16.54 3.92 -2.44
N LYS A 163 17.36 3.31 -3.31
CA LYS A 163 18.38 4.04 -4.08
C LYS A 163 17.74 5.09 -5.00
N ALA A 164 16.76 4.68 -5.81
CA ALA A 164 16.08 5.59 -6.71
C ALA A 164 15.31 6.71 -5.98
N PHE A 165 14.81 6.43 -4.77
CA PHE A 165 14.16 7.43 -3.92
C PHE A 165 15.14 8.54 -3.52
N VAL A 166 16.33 8.17 -3.05
CA VAL A 166 17.38 9.15 -2.72
C VAL A 166 17.77 9.96 -3.95
N ASP A 167 18.06 9.30 -5.07
CA ASP A 167 18.47 9.97 -6.31
C ASP A 167 17.38 10.91 -6.89
N THR A 168 16.10 10.65 -6.57
CA THR A 168 14.97 11.43 -7.13
C THR A 168 14.52 12.57 -6.23
N PHE A 169 14.52 12.37 -4.91
CA PHE A 169 13.87 13.29 -3.96
C PHE A 169 14.84 14.05 -3.04
N LEU A 170 16.07 13.57 -2.88
CA LEU A 170 17.06 14.25 -2.08
C LEU A 170 18.02 14.99 -3.02
N ASN A 171 17.96 16.31 -2.99
CA ASN A 171 18.95 17.16 -3.65
C ASN A 171 20.12 17.36 -2.70
N GLU A 172 21.36 17.21 -3.23
CA GLU A 172 22.57 17.64 -2.54
C GLU A 172 22.67 19.19 -2.51
#